data_73849a41ca931605cbd521d59ec51dc6
#
_entry.id   73849a41ca931605cbd521d59ec51dc6
#
_cell.length_a   1.000
_cell.length_b   1.000
_cell.length_c   1.000
_cell.angle_alpha   90.00
_cell.angle_beta   90.00
_cell.angle_gamma   90.00
#
_symmetry.space_group_name_H-M   'P 1'
#
loop_
_entity.id
_entity.type
_entity.pdbx_description
1 polymer ?
#
loop_
_entity_poly.entity_id
_entity_poly.type
_entity_poly.pdbx_seq_one_letter_code
_entity_poly.pdbx_strand_id
1 'polypeptide(L)'
;MGRLTRIVVTALAGGALTLTPVAAHAAPATSDAPTSDVAAAVPEILGQVHDAQIHDAQIHDTRGITVTSVTKVSGLQRTWQINYSTPSIDPAQTFDGQMAIRVTLPAGYASHPDKHYTVLYLLPGGGSGRVRDWTDESGKQGRAEQITADADLITVTLEGGKVSWYSDWANQSRGDADWLHHHLDEVIPFVDATFRTVASGKHRASAGLSMGGYGAYHYAMEHPGMFSSVSAYSGAVDIESTSVRATVAEQLVTSGYQPDSVWGPMVRTNKTLVEANPSSREGPDNLASIQRDGTRLALYAGTGLGTGNPAAMAIETAVGANTTALHVRLAARQVPHTYIRYTTRTYGGFKCDGGHDWGCWNADLSQDLPLILKAVRA
;
A
#
# COMPACT_ATOMS: atom_id res chain seq x y z
N MET A 1 -7.23 51.50 -19.53
CA MET A 1 -5.83 51.09 -19.65
C MET A 1 -5.41 50.45 -18.33
N GLY A 2 -5.59 49.18 -18.19
CA GLY A 2 -5.24 48.41 -16.97
C GLY A 2 -4.17 47.38 -17.35
N ARG A 3 -3.02 47.45 -16.71
CA ARG A 3 -1.87 46.54 -16.93
C ARG A 3 -2.15 45.18 -16.28
N LEU A 4 -2.15 44.12 -17.07
CA LEU A 4 -2.11 42.74 -16.63
C LEU A 4 -0.69 42.42 -16.13
N THR A 5 -0.56 42.12 -14.84
CA THR A 5 0.68 41.63 -14.26
C THR A 5 0.75 40.10 -14.49
N ARG A 6 1.68 39.68 -15.32
CA ARG A 6 2.04 38.28 -15.53
C ARG A 6 2.86 37.82 -14.31
N ILE A 7 2.39 36.84 -13.60
CA ILE A 7 3.19 36.12 -12.60
C ILE A 7 4.00 35.06 -13.35
N VAL A 8 5.31 35.25 -13.39
CA VAL A 8 6.27 34.26 -13.90
C VAL A 8 6.67 33.39 -12.72
N VAL A 9 6.32 32.12 -12.75
CA VAL A 9 6.85 31.13 -11.82
C VAL A 9 8.20 30.67 -12.36
N THR A 10 9.27 31.10 -11.70
CA THR A 10 10.63 30.68 -12.04
C THR A 10 10.92 29.38 -11.32
N ALA A 11 11.06 28.29 -12.06
CA ALA A 11 11.60 27.03 -11.56
C ALA A 11 13.10 27.21 -11.29
N LEU A 12 13.55 26.97 -10.07
CA LEU A 12 14.96 26.90 -9.72
C LEU A 12 15.54 25.57 -10.18
N ALA A 13 16.42 25.64 -11.18
CA ALA A 13 17.17 24.52 -11.71
C ALA A 13 18.27 24.08 -10.74
N GLY A 14 18.34 22.76 -10.56
CA GLY A 14 19.33 22.10 -9.72
C GLY A 14 20.74 22.15 -10.26
N GLY A 15 21.71 22.01 -9.35
CA GLY A 15 23.14 21.92 -9.66
C GLY A 15 23.49 20.62 -10.37
N ALA A 16 24.22 20.75 -11.45
CA ALA A 16 24.78 19.63 -12.19
C ALA A 16 25.97 19.00 -11.43
N LEU A 17 25.86 17.74 -11.07
CA LEU A 17 26.99 16.91 -10.68
C LEU A 17 27.56 16.23 -11.94
N THR A 18 28.80 16.57 -12.28
CA THR A 18 29.55 15.95 -13.37
C THR A 18 30.02 14.55 -12.93
N LEU A 19 29.49 13.51 -13.59
CA LEU A 19 29.99 12.14 -13.48
C LEU A 19 31.04 11.89 -14.57
N THR A 20 32.26 11.55 -14.16
CA THR A 20 33.30 11.02 -15.06
C THR A 20 33.03 9.55 -15.36
N PRO A 21 33.17 9.09 -16.62
CA PRO A 21 32.95 7.68 -16.93
C PRO A 21 34.13 6.82 -16.50
N VAL A 22 33.84 5.80 -15.67
CA VAL A 22 34.79 4.70 -15.43
C VAL A 22 34.54 3.62 -16.50
N ALA A 23 35.60 3.29 -17.25
CA ALA A 23 35.56 2.28 -18.28
C ALA A 23 35.34 0.88 -17.67
N ALA A 24 34.24 0.24 -18.08
CA ALA A 24 33.95 -1.16 -17.75
C ALA A 24 34.75 -2.09 -18.67
N HIS A 25 35.58 -2.93 -18.08
CA HIS A 25 36.21 -4.07 -18.77
C HIS A 25 35.16 -5.20 -18.84
N ALA A 26 34.81 -5.60 -20.07
CA ALA A 26 33.97 -6.77 -20.31
C ALA A 26 34.73 -8.04 -20.05
N ALA A 27 34.22 -8.92 -19.17
CA ALA A 27 34.60 -10.31 -19.04
C ALA A 27 33.66 -11.20 -19.87
N PRO A 28 34.15 -12.30 -20.44
CA PRO A 28 33.35 -13.10 -21.36
C PRO A 28 32.26 -13.89 -20.65
N ALA A 29 31.08 -13.93 -21.30
CA ALA A 29 29.92 -14.72 -20.89
C ALA A 29 30.24 -16.21 -20.99
N THR A 30 30.15 -16.94 -19.88
CA THR A 30 29.95 -18.38 -19.86
C THR A 30 28.47 -18.64 -19.56
N SER A 31 27.80 -19.24 -20.54
CA SER A 31 26.42 -19.72 -20.42
C SER A 31 26.44 -21.05 -19.65
N ASP A 32 26.02 -21.02 -18.39
CA ASP A 32 25.53 -22.21 -17.71
C ASP A 32 24.26 -21.83 -16.97
N ALA A 33 23.15 -22.39 -17.44
CA ALA A 33 21.85 -22.30 -16.82
C ALA A 33 21.87 -23.10 -15.51
N PRO A 34 21.46 -22.54 -14.36
CA PRO A 34 21.26 -23.34 -13.16
C PRO A 34 19.93 -24.05 -13.27
N THR A 35 19.98 -25.32 -13.65
CA THR A 35 18.87 -26.25 -13.51
C THR A 35 18.89 -26.87 -12.12
N SER A 36 17.73 -26.90 -11.47
CA SER A 36 17.28 -27.89 -10.47
C SER A 36 17.63 -27.78 -8.99
N ASP A 37 18.37 -26.80 -8.48
CA ASP A 37 18.74 -26.81 -7.06
C ASP A 37 17.91 -25.90 -6.14
N VAL A 38 17.02 -25.08 -6.69
CA VAL A 38 16.22 -24.13 -5.88
C VAL A 38 15.12 -24.83 -5.08
N ALA A 39 14.54 -25.88 -5.64
CA ALA A 39 13.44 -26.61 -4.96
C ALA A 39 13.93 -27.47 -3.76
N ALA A 40 15.22 -27.82 -3.72
CA ALA A 40 15.81 -28.58 -2.61
C ALA A 40 16.27 -27.70 -1.44
N ALA A 41 16.50 -26.40 -1.66
CA ALA A 41 17.01 -25.48 -0.64
C ALA A 41 15.92 -24.92 0.29
N VAL A 42 14.65 -24.96 -0.10
CA VAL A 42 13.53 -24.44 0.71
C VAL A 42 13.40 -25.11 2.09
N PRO A 43 13.53 -26.44 2.22
CA PRO A 43 13.54 -27.10 3.52
C PRO A 43 14.71 -26.72 4.42
N GLU A 44 15.87 -26.40 3.83
CA GLU A 44 17.09 -26.08 4.57
C GLU A 44 17.06 -24.61 5.09
N ILE A 45 16.44 -23.70 4.34
CA ILE A 45 16.21 -22.31 4.75
C ILE A 45 15.22 -22.27 5.93
N LEU A 46 14.17 -23.10 5.91
CA LEU A 46 13.20 -23.22 7.00
C LEU A 46 13.79 -23.81 8.28
N GLY A 47 14.79 -24.67 8.18
CA GLY A 47 15.50 -25.26 9.33
C GLY A 47 16.33 -24.25 10.16
N GLN A 48 16.57 -23.04 9.65
CA GLN A 48 17.30 -21.98 10.35
C GLN A 48 16.43 -21.00 11.10
N VAL A 49 15.09 -21.04 10.93
CA VAL A 49 14.16 -20.17 11.66
C VAL A 49 13.86 -20.79 13.02
N HIS A 50 14.75 -20.61 13.99
CA HIS A 50 14.62 -21.10 15.36
C HIS A 50 13.68 -20.25 16.23
N ASP A 51 12.79 -19.47 15.67
CA ASP A 51 11.83 -18.68 16.45
C ASP A 51 10.50 -19.43 16.56
N ALA A 52 10.16 -19.87 17.78
CA ALA A 52 8.95 -20.63 18.11
C ALA A 52 7.63 -19.99 17.62
N GLN A 53 7.65 -18.72 17.21
CA GLN A 53 6.48 -18.00 16.74
C GLN A 53 6.14 -18.29 15.27
N ILE A 54 7.13 -18.66 14.43
CA ILE A 54 6.89 -19.08 13.03
C ILE A 54 6.93 -20.60 12.85
N HIS A 55 7.34 -21.36 13.87
CA HIS A 55 7.52 -22.81 13.77
C HIS A 55 6.25 -23.58 13.32
N ASP A 56 5.06 -23.02 13.57
CA ASP A 56 3.79 -23.59 13.15
C ASP A 56 3.31 -23.12 11.76
N ALA A 57 3.96 -22.09 11.21
CA ALA A 57 3.63 -21.61 9.87
C ALA A 57 4.34 -22.50 8.83
N GLN A 58 3.56 -23.31 8.13
CA GLN A 58 4.06 -24.08 6.99
C GLN A 58 4.16 -23.14 5.79
N ILE A 59 5.29 -22.41 5.71
CA ILE A 59 5.55 -21.48 4.61
C ILE A 59 5.90 -22.32 3.37
N HIS A 60 4.98 -22.39 2.42
CA HIS A 60 5.13 -23.15 1.18
C HIS A 60 4.97 -22.25 -0.02
N ASP A 61 5.62 -22.63 -1.11
CA ASP A 61 5.32 -22.07 -2.42
C ASP A 61 3.85 -22.35 -2.76
N THR A 62 3.11 -21.32 -3.09
CA THR A 62 1.70 -21.45 -3.47
C THR A 62 1.23 -20.28 -4.33
N ARG A 63 0.30 -20.54 -5.23
CA ARG A 63 -0.40 -19.52 -6.03
C ARG A 63 0.52 -18.57 -6.80
N GLY A 64 1.58 -19.05 -7.42
CA GLY A 64 2.55 -18.21 -8.14
C GLY A 64 3.65 -17.62 -7.26
N ILE A 65 3.50 -17.67 -5.93
CA ILE A 65 4.53 -17.21 -4.98
C ILE A 65 5.55 -18.33 -4.74
N THR A 66 6.84 -18.02 -4.95
CA THR A 66 7.98 -18.86 -4.58
C THR A 66 8.78 -18.15 -3.50
N VAL A 67 8.78 -18.67 -2.27
CA VAL A 67 9.46 -18.06 -1.13
C VAL A 67 10.97 -18.21 -1.27
N THR A 68 11.71 -17.11 -1.13
CA THR A 68 13.17 -17.06 -1.24
C THR A 68 13.87 -16.90 0.10
N SER A 69 13.25 -16.22 1.06
CA SER A 69 13.75 -16.14 2.43
C SER A 69 12.70 -15.70 3.43
N VAL A 70 12.89 -16.08 4.69
CA VAL A 70 12.08 -15.64 5.83
C VAL A 70 13.04 -15.14 6.92
N THR A 71 12.89 -13.88 7.34
CA THR A 71 13.76 -13.27 8.33
C THR A 71 12.97 -12.50 9.37
N LYS A 72 13.34 -12.62 10.64
CA LYS A 72 12.81 -11.76 11.69
C LYS A 72 13.37 -10.36 11.51
N VAL A 73 12.50 -9.35 11.53
CA VAL A 73 12.93 -7.96 11.38
C VAL A 73 13.66 -7.51 12.64
N SER A 74 14.95 -7.13 12.51
CA SER A 74 15.76 -6.66 13.63
C SER A 74 15.13 -5.41 14.26
N GLY A 75 15.08 -5.35 15.59
CA GLY A 75 14.47 -4.23 16.32
C GLY A 75 12.95 -4.31 16.49
N LEU A 76 12.27 -5.26 15.81
CA LEU A 76 10.86 -5.57 16.01
C LEU A 76 10.70 -6.93 16.70
N GLN A 77 9.68 -7.05 17.55
CA GLN A 77 9.50 -8.24 18.39
C GLN A 77 8.66 -9.33 17.72
N ARG A 78 7.72 -8.92 16.86
CA ARG A 78 6.65 -9.78 16.34
C ARG A 78 6.50 -9.70 14.82
N THR A 79 7.49 -9.10 14.12
CA THR A 79 7.45 -8.87 12.68
C THR A 79 8.51 -9.68 11.95
N TRP A 80 8.09 -10.38 10.90
CA TRP A 80 8.94 -11.12 9.96
C TRP A 80 8.78 -10.56 8.55
N GLN A 81 9.85 -10.59 7.80
CA GLN A 81 9.84 -10.31 6.37
C GLN A 81 9.97 -11.63 5.60
N ILE A 82 9.04 -11.84 4.68
CA ILE A 82 9.02 -12.97 3.75
C ILE A 82 9.31 -12.39 2.38
N ASN A 83 10.47 -12.75 1.84
CA ASN A 83 10.86 -12.40 0.48
C ASN A 83 10.45 -13.55 -0.46
N TYR A 84 10.01 -13.20 -1.66
CA TYR A 84 9.53 -14.17 -2.64
C TYR A 84 9.69 -13.65 -4.06
N SER A 85 9.51 -14.53 -5.03
CA SER A 85 9.33 -14.19 -6.44
C SER A 85 7.92 -14.57 -6.90
N THR A 86 7.43 -13.86 -7.91
CA THR A 86 6.16 -14.11 -8.60
C THR A 86 6.33 -13.78 -10.07
N PRO A 87 5.63 -14.46 -11.00
CA PRO A 87 5.60 -14.08 -12.40
C PRO A 87 4.76 -12.82 -12.67
N SER A 88 3.87 -12.42 -11.74
CA SER A 88 2.91 -11.33 -11.94
C SER A 88 3.54 -9.94 -11.87
N ILE A 89 4.72 -9.80 -11.23
CA ILE A 89 5.39 -8.52 -11.01
C ILE A 89 6.86 -8.61 -11.38
N ASP A 90 7.30 -7.73 -12.29
CA ASP A 90 8.73 -7.53 -12.54
C ASP A 90 9.40 -6.93 -11.30
N PRO A 91 10.42 -7.60 -10.71
CA PRO A 91 11.14 -7.10 -9.54
C PRO A 91 11.73 -5.69 -9.72
N ALA A 92 12.00 -5.26 -10.96
CA ALA A 92 12.46 -3.91 -11.26
C ALA A 92 11.45 -2.82 -10.88
N GLN A 93 10.18 -3.17 -10.67
CA GLN A 93 9.16 -2.24 -10.18
C GLN A 93 9.25 -1.96 -8.68
N THR A 94 9.98 -2.77 -7.93
CA THR A 94 10.24 -2.53 -6.50
C THR A 94 11.51 -1.70 -6.30
N PHE A 95 11.67 -1.10 -5.12
CA PHE A 95 12.88 -0.33 -4.81
C PHE A 95 14.09 -1.23 -4.53
N ASP A 96 13.84 -2.41 -3.97
CA ASP A 96 14.88 -3.32 -3.51
C ASP A 96 15.12 -4.46 -4.51
N GLY A 97 14.47 -4.43 -5.69
CA GLY A 97 14.58 -5.45 -6.73
C GLY A 97 14.02 -6.81 -6.30
N GLN A 98 13.10 -6.82 -5.34
CA GLN A 98 12.57 -8.04 -4.75
C GLN A 98 11.16 -7.81 -4.22
N MET A 99 10.29 -8.81 -4.39
CA MET A 99 8.97 -8.83 -3.78
C MET A 99 9.06 -9.31 -2.33
N ALA A 100 8.26 -8.70 -1.47
CA ALA A 100 8.18 -9.11 -0.06
C ALA A 100 6.82 -8.76 0.56
N ILE A 101 6.51 -9.44 1.66
CA ILE A 101 5.54 -9.00 2.66
C ILE A 101 6.21 -8.93 4.03
N ARG A 102 5.71 -8.06 4.91
CA ARG A 102 6.01 -8.12 6.34
C ARG A 102 4.77 -8.56 7.10
N VAL A 103 4.94 -9.56 7.95
CA VAL A 103 3.85 -10.11 8.77
C VAL A 103 4.16 -9.86 10.24
N THR A 104 3.26 -9.14 10.91
CA THR A 104 3.31 -8.92 12.35
C THR A 104 2.29 -9.83 13.02
N LEU A 105 2.76 -10.77 13.83
CA LEU A 105 1.91 -11.72 14.55
C LEU A 105 1.41 -11.10 15.86
N PRO A 106 0.19 -11.43 16.34
CA PRO A 106 -0.29 -10.99 17.66
C PRO A 106 0.54 -11.61 18.79
N ALA A 107 0.61 -10.94 19.94
CA ALA A 107 1.45 -11.35 21.06
C ALA A 107 1.19 -12.79 21.54
N GLY A 108 -0.06 -13.25 21.43
CA GLY A 108 -0.45 -14.61 21.84
C GLY A 108 -0.36 -15.67 20.75
N TYR A 109 0.21 -15.37 19.57
CA TYR A 109 0.16 -16.29 18.43
C TYR A 109 0.76 -17.67 18.77
N ALA A 110 1.96 -17.75 19.32
CA ALA A 110 2.61 -19.02 19.64
C ALA A 110 1.94 -19.77 20.83
N SER A 111 1.38 -19.05 21.81
CA SER A 111 0.77 -19.64 23.00
C SER A 111 -0.66 -20.13 22.79
N HIS A 112 -1.29 -19.83 21.66
CA HIS A 112 -2.65 -20.26 21.32
C HIS A 112 -2.68 -20.94 19.93
N PRO A 113 -2.17 -22.18 19.79
CA PRO A 113 -1.98 -22.84 18.50
C PRO A 113 -3.29 -23.08 17.74
N ASP A 114 -4.41 -23.26 18.44
CA ASP A 114 -5.72 -23.50 17.82
C ASP A 114 -6.47 -22.21 17.46
N LYS A 115 -5.94 -21.05 17.84
CA LYS A 115 -6.61 -19.78 17.59
C LYS A 115 -6.35 -19.29 16.17
N HIS A 116 -7.41 -18.88 15.46
CA HIS A 116 -7.37 -18.19 14.19
C HIS A 116 -7.63 -16.70 14.38
N TYR A 117 -7.05 -15.90 13.52
CA TYR A 117 -6.99 -14.45 13.68
C TYR A 117 -7.56 -13.72 12.47
N THR A 118 -8.17 -12.57 12.71
CA THR A 118 -8.50 -11.61 11.66
C THR A 118 -7.21 -11.01 11.06
N VAL A 119 -7.29 -10.47 9.84
CA VAL A 119 -6.11 -9.91 9.16
C VAL A 119 -6.35 -8.45 8.78
N LEU A 120 -5.36 -7.61 9.07
CA LEU A 120 -5.28 -6.23 8.58
C LEU A 120 -4.17 -6.14 7.53
N TYR A 121 -4.54 -5.85 6.29
CA TYR A 121 -3.62 -5.54 5.20
C TYR A 121 -3.32 -4.05 5.18
N LEU A 122 -2.03 -3.66 5.25
CA LEU A 122 -1.55 -2.29 5.23
C LEU A 122 -0.83 -2.00 3.91
N LEU A 123 -1.31 -0.98 3.21
CA LEU A 123 -0.85 -0.58 1.88
C LEU A 123 0.01 0.68 1.99
N PRO A 124 1.30 0.64 1.60
CA PRO A 124 2.18 1.80 1.54
C PRO A 124 1.77 2.86 0.52
N GLY A 125 2.33 4.07 0.66
CA GLY A 125 2.16 5.16 -0.30
C GLY A 125 3.10 5.08 -1.50
N GLY A 126 2.88 5.90 -2.51
CA GLY A 126 3.80 6.04 -3.63
C GLY A 126 5.07 6.81 -3.28
N GLY A 127 6.14 6.62 -4.07
CA GLY A 127 7.42 7.29 -3.86
C GLY A 127 8.33 6.64 -2.82
N SER A 128 7.80 5.82 -1.91
CA SER A 128 8.56 4.88 -1.08
C SER A 128 8.05 3.45 -1.26
N GLY A 129 6.77 3.21 -1.18
CA GLY A 129 6.05 1.96 -1.52
C GLY A 129 6.62 0.67 -0.95
N ARG A 130 7.51 0.77 0.02
CA ARG A 130 8.27 -0.38 0.53
C ARG A 130 7.49 -1.14 1.56
N VAL A 131 7.62 -2.43 1.54
CA VAL A 131 7.07 -3.36 2.53
C VAL A 131 7.36 -2.95 3.98
N ARG A 132 8.48 -2.27 4.23
CA ARG A 132 8.89 -1.83 5.58
C ARG A 132 8.22 -0.55 6.08
N ASP A 133 7.60 0.23 5.22
CA ASP A 133 7.14 1.58 5.54
C ASP A 133 6.18 1.62 6.73
N TRP A 134 5.24 0.67 6.84
CA TRP A 134 4.33 0.56 7.98
C TRP A 134 4.95 -0.05 9.25
N THR A 135 6.05 -0.77 9.10
CA THR A 135 6.75 -1.49 10.17
C THR A 135 8.22 -1.10 10.20
N ASP A 136 8.50 0.21 10.23
CA ASP A 136 9.84 0.74 10.18
C ASP A 136 10.60 0.50 11.50
N GLU A 137 11.63 -0.33 11.43
CA GLU A 137 12.49 -0.67 12.56
C GLU A 137 13.29 0.54 13.09
N SER A 138 13.52 1.56 12.27
CA SER A 138 14.19 2.80 12.70
C SER A 138 13.29 3.70 13.55
N GLY A 139 11.99 3.45 13.54
CA GLY A 139 10.98 4.23 14.25
C GLY A 139 10.71 5.62 13.68
N LYS A 140 11.18 5.91 12.46
CA LYS A 140 10.97 7.20 11.79
C LYS A 140 9.71 7.24 10.93
N GLN A 141 9.20 6.05 10.56
CA GLN A 141 8.02 5.91 9.69
C GLN A 141 6.88 5.19 10.44
N GLY A 142 6.32 4.15 9.84
CA GLY A 142 5.16 3.44 10.39
C GLY A 142 5.47 2.65 11.66
N ARG A 143 4.53 2.67 12.57
CA ARG A 143 4.61 2.04 13.89
C ARG A 143 3.53 0.98 14.07
N ALA A 144 3.19 0.25 12.99
CA ALA A 144 2.08 -0.71 13.01
C ALA A 144 2.25 -1.78 14.08
N GLU A 145 3.46 -2.34 14.29
CA GLU A 145 3.69 -3.31 15.36
C GLU A 145 3.38 -2.75 16.75
N GLN A 146 3.75 -1.50 17.01
CA GLN A 146 3.45 -0.83 18.28
C GLN A 146 1.95 -0.55 18.43
N ILE A 147 1.32 -0.05 17.35
CA ILE A 147 -0.11 0.32 17.36
C ILE A 147 -0.99 -0.92 17.56
N THR A 148 -0.59 -2.07 17.00
CA THR A 148 -1.34 -3.32 17.09
C THR A 148 -0.86 -4.23 18.22
N ALA A 149 -0.10 -3.71 19.21
CA ALA A 149 0.51 -4.52 20.25
C ALA A 149 -0.49 -5.36 21.05
N ASP A 150 -1.62 -4.75 21.40
CA ASP A 150 -2.67 -5.38 22.20
C ASP A 150 -3.85 -5.91 21.37
N ALA A 151 -3.68 -5.97 20.05
CA ALA A 151 -4.74 -6.41 19.15
C ALA A 151 -4.60 -7.89 18.79
N ASP A 152 -5.70 -8.61 18.85
CA ASP A 152 -5.81 -10.01 18.44
C ASP A 152 -5.99 -10.10 16.91
N LEU A 153 -4.99 -9.63 16.15
CA LEU A 153 -5.01 -9.70 14.70
C LEU A 153 -3.61 -9.91 14.12
N ILE A 154 -3.54 -10.48 12.95
CA ILE A 154 -2.34 -10.53 12.11
C ILE A 154 -2.33 -9.25 11.27
N THR A 155 -1.19 -8.55 11.21
CA THR A 155 -1.01 -7.41 10.30
C THR A 155 -0.08 -7.82 9.17
N VAL A 156 -0.46 -7.53 7.94
CA VAL A 156 0.34 -7.82 6.75
C VAL A 156 0.61 -6.51 6.02
N THR A 157 1.87 -6.11 5.93
CA THR A 157 2.26 -4.98 5.07
C THR A 157 2.62 -5.52 3.69
N LEU A 158 1.96 -4.99 2.67
CA LEU A 158 2.19 -5.34 1.28
C LEU A 158 3.35 -4.54 0.69
N GLU A 159 4.01 -5.07 -0.34
CA GLU A 159 4.93 -4.29 -1.19
C GLU A 159 4.08 -3.40 -2.12
N GLY A 160 4.30 -2.09 -2.10
CA GLY A 160 3.57 -1.15 -2.95
C GLY A 160 4.30 -0.81 -4.24
N GLY A 161 5.53 -1.30 -4.42
CA GLY A 161 6.37 -0.93 -5.53
C GLY A 161 6.67 0.57 -5.61
N LYS A 162 7.37 0.99 -6.65
CA LYS A 162 7.68 2.40 -6.88
C LYS A 162 6.41 3.21 -7.16
N VAL A 163 5.53 2.66 -8.00
CA VAL A 163 4.35 3.36 -8.54
C VAL A 163 3.27 2.38 -8.99
N SER A 164 2.99 1.33 -8.23
CA SER A 164 2.03 0.28 -8.59
C SER A 164 0.62 0.80 -8.85
N TRP A 165 0.24 1.83 -8.10
CA TRP A 165 -1.15 2.28 -8.00
C TRP A 165 -2.13 1.13 -7.77
N TYR A 166 -1.63 0.01 -7.20
CA TYR A 166 -2.45 -1.14 -6.80
C TYR A 166 -3.42 -1.61 -7.89
N SER A 167 -2.99 -1.53 -9.16
CA SER A 167 -3.79 -1.82 -10.34
C SER A 167 -3.00 -2.74 -11.28
N ASP A 168 -3.69 -3.58 -12.02
CA ASP A 168 -3.10 -4.26 -13.16
C ASP A 168 -2.90 -3.24 -14.28
N TRP A 169 -1.67 -3.10 -14.74
CA TRP A 169 -1.34 -2.02 -15.66
C TRP A 169 -1.85 -2.28 -17.07
N ALA A 170 -2.47 -1.28 -17.66
CA ALA A 170 -2.95 -1.33 -19.04
C ALA A 170 -1.80 -1.44 -20.06
N ASN A 171 -0.58 -0.97 -19.72
CA ASN A 171 0.61 -1.07 -20.57
C ASN A 171 1.78 -1.65 -19.77
N GLN A 172 2.08 -2.91 -20.03
CA GLN A 172 3.15 -3.68 -19.38
C GLN A 172 4.38 -3.87 -20.28
N SER A 173 4.61 -2.95 -21.23
CA SER A 173 5.74 -3.06 -22.18
C SER A 173 7.13 -2.98 -21.52
N ARG A 174 7.19 -2.68 -20.22
CA ARG A 174 8.42 -2.60 -19.42
C ARG A 174 8.43 -3.54 -18.22
N GLY A 175 7.81 -4.69 -18.34
CA GLY A 175 7.75 -5.73 -17.32
C GLY A 175 6.33 -5.94 -16.77
N ASP A 176 6.11 -7.12 -16.22
CA ASP A 176 4.83 -7.54 -15.66
C ASP A 176 4.45 -6.65 -14.46
N ALA A 177 3.18 -6.27 -14.39
CA ALA A 177 2.65 -5.30 -13.44
C ALA A 177 1.20 -5.56 -13.07
N ASP A 178 0.87 -6.81 -12.78
CA ASP A 178 -0.47 -7.26 -12.38
C ASP A 178 -0.64 -7.13 -10.86
N TRP A 179 -0.54 -5.90 -10.34
CA TRP A 179 -0.48 -5.63 -8.90
C TRP A 179 -1.77 -5.96 -8.15
N LEU A 180 -2.93 -5.73 -8.77
CA LEU A 180 -4.21 -6.08 -8.16
C LEU A 180 -4.34 -7.59 -8.07
N HIS A 181 -4.16 -8.30 -9.20
CA HIS A 181 -4.15 -9.76 -9.25
C HIS A 181 -3.14 -10.34 -8.25
N HIS A 182 -1.89 -9.86 -8.27
CA HIS A 182 -0.85 -10.32 -7.36
C HIS A 182 -1.27 -10.22 -5.88
N HIS A 183 -1.79 -9.09 -5.46
CA HIS A 183 -2.14 -8.92 -4.04
C HIS A 183 -3.39 -9.71 -3.64
N LEU A 184 -4.43 -9.75 -4.48
CA LEU A 184 -5.71 -10.35 -4.12
C LEU A 184 -5.78 -11.85 -4.39
N ASP A 185 -5.18 -12.33 -5.50
CA ASP A 185 -5.29 -13.71 -5.94
C ASP A 185 -4.05 -14.56 -5.62
N GLU A 186 -2.91 -13.94 -5.29
CA GLU A 186 -1.71 -14.65 -4.87
C GLU A 186 -1.38 -14.41 -3.40
N VAL A 187 -1.17 -13.13 -2.96
CA VAL A 187 -0.70 -12.82 -1.60
C VAL A 187 -1.75 -13.13 -0.54
N ILE A 188 -3.01 -12.73 -0.70
CA ILE A 188 -4.05 -13.04 0.29
C ILE A 188 -4.22 -14.55 0.50
N PRO A 189 -4.36 -15.38 -0.57
CA PRO A 189 -4.42 -16.83 -0.40
C PRO A 189 -3.13 -17.44 0.16
N PHE A 190 -1.95 -16.89 -0.18
CA PHE A 190 -0.70 -17.31 0.43
C PHE A 190 -0.68 -17.06 1.94
N VAL A 191 -1.11 -15.89 2.39
CA VAL A 191 -1.20 -15.56 3.83
C VAL A 191 -2.19 -16.48 4.54
N ASP A 192 -3.35 -16.76 3.93
CA ASP A 192 -4.35 -17.66 4.50
C ASP A 192 -3.87 -19.12 4.57
N ALA A 193 -3.07 -19.57 3.62
CA ALA A 193 -2.48 -20.91 3.62
C ALA A 193 -1.29 -21.04 4.60
N THR A 194 -0.61 -19.93 4.90
CA THR A 194 0.62 -19.93 5.70
C THR A 194 0.35 -19.66 7.17
N PHE A 195 -0.59 -18.76 7.49
CA PHE A 195 -0.85 -18.34 8.87
C PHE A 195 -2.26 -18.75 9.33
N ARG A 196 -2.45 -18.84 10.64
CA ARG A 196 -3.75 -19.14 11.23
C ARG A 196 -4.71 -17.96 11.11
N THR A 197 -5.15 -17.71 9.89
CA THR A 197 -6.15 -16.68 9.58
C THR A 197 -7.56 -17.26 9.64
N VAL A 198 -8.55 -16.39 9.87
CA VAL A 198 -9.93 -16.71 9.50
C VAL A 198 -10.09 -16.32 8.04
N ALA A 199 -9.94 -17.27 7.12
CA ALA A 199 -9.90 -17.07 5.67
C ALA A 199 -11.26 -16.64 5.09
N SER A 200 -11.74 -15.46 5.49
CA SER A 200 -13.04 -14.91 5.11
C SER A 200 -12.97 -13.39 5.00
N GLY A 201 -13.64 -12.82 4.02
CA GLY A 201 -13.73 -11.36 3.85
C GLY A 201 -14.33 -10.63 5.05
N LYS A 202 -15.19 -11.29 5.84
CA LYS A 202 -15.71 -10.75 7.11
C LYS A 202 -14.62 -10.54 8.17
N HIS A 203 -13.51 -11.23 8.03
CA HIS A 203 -12.40 -11.19 8.97
C HIS A 203 -11.15 -10.55 8.37
N ARG A 204 -11.29 -9.82 7.24
CA ARG A 204 -10.22 -9.05 6.63
C ARG A 204 -10.53 -7.56 6.64
N ALA A 205 -9.51 -6.77 6.90
CA ALA A 205 -9.53 -5.32 6.74
C ALA A 205 -8.39 -4.88 5.81
N SER A 206 -8.59 -3.79 5.09
CA SER A 206 -7.57 -3.12 4.29
C SER A 206 -7.49 -1.66 4.71
N ALA A 207 -6.28 -1.16 4.91
CA ALA A 207 -6.04 0.24 5.19
C ALA A 207 -4.76 0.70 4.48
N GLY A 208 -4.72 1.93 4.02
CA GLY A 208 -3.54 2.42 3.35
C GLY A 208 -3.41 3.93 3.38
N LEU A 209 -2.19 4.41 3.13
CA LEU A 209 -1.90 5.83 3.07
C LEU A 209 -1.65 6.29 1.61
N SER A 210 -2.04 7.52 1.28
CA SER A 210 -1.75 8.14 -0.02
C SER A 210 -2.17 7.24 -1.21
N MET A 211 -1.24 6.78 -2.05
CA MET A 211 -1.47 5.77 -3.08
C MET A 211 -2.10 4.49 -2.50
N GLY A 212 -1.64 4.02 -1.32
CA GLY A 212 -2.23 2.87 -0.64
C GLY A 212 -3.65 3.10 -0.13
N GLY A 213 -4.02 4.34 0.18
CA GLY A 213 -5.40 4.70 0.51
C GLY A 213 -6.34 4.57 -0.70
N TYR A 214 -5.86 4.90 -1.89
CA TYR A 214 -6.54 4.56 -3.14
C TYR A 214 -6.63 3.03 -3.29
N GLY A 215 -5.50 2.32 -3.16
CA GLY A 215 -5.44 0.86 -3.31
C GLY A 215 -6.43 0.12 -2.42
N ALA A 216 -6.57 0.54 -1.15
CA ALA A 216 -7.53 -0.09 -0.23
C ALA A 216 -8.98 0.01 -0.74
N TYR A 217 -9.38 1.17 -1.26
CA TYR A 217 -10.72 1.37 -1.84
C TYR A 217 -10.88 0.65 -3.19
N HIS A 218 -9.84 0.69 -4.02
CA HIS A 218 -9.83 0.03 -5.33
C HIS A 218 -10.02 -1.49 -5.19
N TYR A 219 -9.28 -2.12 -4.29
CA TYR A 219 -9.40 -3.56 -4.01
C TYR A 219 -10.80 -3.97 -3.56
N ALA A 220 -11.43 -3.17 -2.69
CA ALA A 220 -12.79 -3.46 -2.24
C ALA A 220 -13.84 -3.28 -3.34
N MET A 221 -13.59 -2.42 -4.32
CA MET A 221 -14.46 -2.25 -5.49
C MET A 221 -14.35 -3.41 -6.46
N GLU A 222 -13.11 -3.80 -6.78
CA GLU A 222 -12.83 -4.87 -7.75
C GLU A 222 -13.27 -6.24 -7.19
N HIS A 223 -13.10 -6.46 -5.88
CA HIS A 223 -13.47 -7.70 -5.20
C HIS A 223 -14.45 -7.44 -4.03
N PRO A 224 -15.74 -7.16 -4.34
CA PRO A 224 -16.77 -6.97 -3.31
C PRO A 224 -16.84 -8.16 -2.36
N GLY A 225 -16.94 -7.89 -1.04
CA GLY A 225 -16.95 -8.92 -0.01
C GLY A 225 -15.57 -9.44 0.41
N MET A 226 -14.48 -9.00 -0.22
CA MET A 226 -13.11 -9.37 0.16
C MET A 226 -12.69 -8.77 1.52
N PHE A 227 -13.23 -7.59 1.87
CA PHE A 227 -12.92 -6.87 3.11
C PHE A 227 -14.18 -6.37 3.81
N SER A 228 -14.24 -6.48 5.14
CA SER A 228 -15.32 -5.93 5.96
C SER A 228 -15.01 -4.52 6.49
N SER A 229 -13.77 -4.05 6.37
CA SER A 229 -13.37 -2.68 6.70
C SER A 229 -12.32 -2.18 5.74
N VAL A 230 -12.52 -0.95 5.23
CA VAL A 230 -11.62 -0.27 4.30
C VAL A 230 -11.36 1.14 4.78
N SER A 231 -10.08 1.52 4.88
CA SER A 231 -9.68 2.83 5.40
C SER A 231 -8.63 3.49 4.50
N ALA A 232 -8.81 4.78 4.22
CA ALA A 232 -7.85 5.60 3.51
C ALA A 232 -7.34 6.73 4.41
N TYR A 233 -6.02 6.78 4.60
CA TYR A 233 -5.31 7.82 5.32
C TYR A 233 -4.62 8.76 4.33
N SER A 234 -5.09 10.00 4.22
CA SER A 234 -4.61 10.94 3.18
C SER A 234 -4.64 10.32 1.78
N GLY A 235 -5.72 9.56 1.45
CA GLY A 235 -5.80 8.74 0.25
C GLY A 235 -6.06 9.54 -1.03
N ALA A 236 -5.39 9.15 -2.12
CA ALA A 236 -5.63 9.70 -3.46
C ALA A 236 -6.87 9.06 -4.12
N VAL A 237 -8.01 9.09 -3.42
CA VAL A 237 -9.23 8.32 -3.76
C VAL A 237 -10.06 8.88 -4.94
N ASP A 238 -9.58 9.94 -5.61
CA ASP A 238 -10.15 10.48 -6.84
C ASP A 238 -9.06 10.61 -7.92
N ILE A 239 -8.82 9.53 -8.63
CA ILE A 239 -7.80 9.47 -9.68
C ILE A 239 -8.18 10.21 -10.97
N GLU A 240 -9.44 10.63 -11.12
CA GLU A 240 -9.86 11.52 -12.21
C GLU A 240 -9.50 12.99 -11.95
N SER A 241 -9.14 13.36 -10.71
CA SER A 241 -8.73 14.72 -10.40
C SER A 241 -7.43 15.10 -11.12
N THR A 242 -7.35 16.34 -11.61
CA THR A 242 -6.19 16.82 -12.37
C THR A 242 -4.89 16.73 -11.55
N SER A 243 -4.95 17.00 -10.24
CA SER A 243 -3.79 16.94 -9.35
C SER A 243 -3.26 15.51 -9.22
N VAL A 244 -4.13 14.53 -9.00
CA VAL A 244 -3.71 13.13 -8.88
C VAL A 244 -3.17 12.62 -10.22
N ARG A 245 -3.86 12.88 -11.34
CA ARG A 245 -3.36 12.51 -12.68
C ARG A 245 -1.97 13.06 -12.98
N ALA A 246 -1.73 14.31 -12.63
CA ALA A 246 -0.41 14.93 -12.82
C ALA A 246 0.66 14.23 -11.96
N THR A 247 0.35 13.94 -10.69
CA THR A 247 1.26 13.23 -9.78
C THR A 247 1.55 11.81 -10.28
N VAL A 248 0.53 11.08 -10.73
CA VAL A 248 0.70 9.73 -11.29
C VAL A 248 1.62 9.76 -12.51
N ALA A 249 1.36 10.66 -13.47
CA ALA A 249 2.16 10.79 -14.65
C ALA A 249 3.63 11.15 -14.33
N GLU A 250 3.86 12.06 -13.38
CA GLU A 250 5.20 12.42 -12.91
C GLU A 250 5.90 11.23 -12.25
N GLN A 251 5.24 10.52 -11.35
CA GLN A 251 5.81 9.34 -10.68
C GLN A 251 6.17 8.24 -11.66
N LEU A 252 5.34 7.97 -12.66
CA LEU A 252 5.61 7.00 -13.71
C LEU A 252 6.84 7.40 -14.53
N VAL A 253 6.90 8.63 -15.02
CA VAL A 253 8.03 9.12 -15.82
C VAL A 253 9.33 9.11 -15.02
N THR A 254 9.32 9.57 -13.78
CA THR A 254 10.50 9.57 -12.89
C THR A 254 10.97 8.17 -12.51
N SER A 255 10.07 7.20 -12.55
CA SER A 255 10.37 5.77 -12.33
C SER A 255 10.72 5.03 -13.63
N GLY A 256 10.77 5.71 -14.77
CA GLY A 256 11.18 5.15 -16.06
C GLY A 256 10.06 4.49 -16.86
N TYR A 257 8.80 4.73 -16.50
CA TYR A 257 7.62 4.19 -17.20
C TYR A 257 6.93 5.23 -18.06
N GLN A 258 6.02 4.80 -18.92
CA GLN A 258 5.19 5.71 -19.69
C GLN A 258 4.09 6.32 -18.79
N PRO A 259 3.70 7.59 -19.01
CA PRO A 259 2.70 8.26 -18.17
C PRO A 259 1.30 7.64 -18.27
N ASP A 260 1.06 6.78 -19.25
CA ASP A 260 -0.19 6.07 -19.51
C ASP A 260 -0.15 4.58 -19.13
N SER A 261 0.88 4.14 -18.42
CA SER A 261 1.08 2.71 -18.13
C SER A 261 -0.03 2.12 -17.28
N VAL A 262 -0.54 2.81 -16.27
CA VAL A 262 -1.49 2.22 -15.31
C VAL A 262 -2.90 2.13 -15.89
N TRP A 263 -3.52 3.26 -16.26
CA TRP A 263 -4.92 3.30 -16.71
C TRP A 263 -5.10 3.85 -18.12
N GLY A 264 -4.03 3.85 -18.93
CA GLY A 264 -4.04 4.46 -20.24
C GLY A 264 -3.89 5.99 -20.19
N PRO A 265 -4.27 6.72 -21.25
CA PRO A 265 -3.96 8.15 -21.41
C PRO A 265 -4.45 9.03 -20.26
N MET A 266 -3.52 9.66 -19.53
CA MET A 266 -3.80 10.50 -18.35
C MET A 266 -4.22 11.93 -18.70
N VAL A 267 -4.09 12.35 -19.96
CA VAL A 267 -4.43 13.72 -20.41
C VAL A 267 -5.94 13.97 -20.48
N ARG A 268 -6.73 12.91 -20.57
CA ARG A 268 -8.20 12.94 -20.60
C ARG A 268 -8.76 11.75 -19.86
N THR A 269 -10.00 11.87 -19.40
CA THR A 269 -10.76 10.75 -18.84
C THR A 269 -10.94 9.66 -19.90
N ASN A 270 -10.73 8.43 -19.53
CA ASN A 270 -10.95 7.24 -20.35
C ASN A 270 -11.68 6.18 -19.54
N LYS A 271 -12.16 5.11 -20.22
CA LYS A 271 -13.00 4.09 -19.57
C LYS A 271 -12.29 3.40 -18.41
N THR A 272 -11.04 2.98 -18.59
CA THR A 272 -10.25 2.27 -17.56
C THR A 272 -10.06 3.15 -16.31
N LEU A 273 -9.70 4.43 -16.50
CA LEU A 273 -9.54 5.38 -15.40
C LEU A 273 -10.85 5.59 -14.63
N VAL A 274 -11.98 5.69 -15.35
CA VAL A 274 -13.32 5.86 -14.76
C VAL A 274 -13.72 4.62 -13.95
N GLU A 275 -13.51 3.44 -14.50
CA GLU A 275 -13.82 2.17 -13.84
C GLU A 275 -12.97 1.94 -12.59
N ALA A 276 -11.69 2.31 -12.62
CA ALA A 276 -10.78 2.19 -11.48
C ALA A 276 -10.96 3.28 -10.40
N ASN A 277 -11.78 4.32 -10.63
CA ASN A 277 -11.90 5.46 -9.73
C ASN A 277 -13.01 5.29 -8.67
N PRO A 278 -12.68 5.16 -7.37
CA PRO A 278 -13.68 5.11 -6.30
C PRO A 278 -14.63 6.32 -6.29
N SER A 279 -14.14 7.46 -6.75
CA SER A 279 -14.88 8.73 -6.80
C SER A 279 -15.49 9.04 -8.16
N SER A 280 -15.50 8.11 -9.13
CA SER A 280 -16.01 8.41 -10.46
C SER A 280 -17.46 8.90 -10.46
N ARG A 281 -17.72 9.89 -11.33
CA ARG A 281 -19.06 10.44 -11.55
C ARG A 281 -19.69 9.94 -12.84
N GLU A 282 -18.88 9.48 -13.78
CA GLU A 282 -19.27 9.13 -15.15
C GLU A 282 -19.33 7.62 -15.38
N GLY A 283 -18.71 6.84 -14.48
CA GLY A 283 -18.64 5.39 -14.57
C GLY A 283 -19.82 4.67 -13.90
N PRO A 284 -19.75 3.35 -13.89
CA PRO A 284 -20.65 2.54 -13.07
C PRO A 284 -20.55 3.00 -11.62
N ASP A 285 -21.59 2.72 -10.82
CA ASP A 285 -21.57 3.13 -9.41
C ASP A 285 -20.56 2.26 -8.64
N ASN A 286 -19.28 2.67 -8.74
CA ASN A 286 -18.15 1.96 -8.13
C ASN A 286 -18.30 1.83 -6.60
N LEU A 287 -19.05 2.73 -5.97
CA LEU A 287 -19.36 2.64 -4.53
C LEU A 287 -20.49 1.64 -4.23
N ALA A 288 -21.36 1.34 -5.18
CA ALA A 288 -22.47 0.41 -4.96
C ALA A 288 -21.99 -1.02 -4.72
N SER A 289 -20.85 -1.41 -5.30
CA SER A 289 -20.26 -2.73 -5.08
C SER A 289 -19.82 -2.90 -3.62
N ILE A 290 -19.10 -1.92 -3.07
CA ILE A 290 -18.64 -1.93 -1.67
C ILE A 290 -19.82 -1.83 -0.69
N GLN A 291 -20.82 -1.01 -1.02
CA GLN A 291 -21.99 -0.76 -0.17
C GLN A 291 -22.86 -2.02 0.00
N ARG A 292 -23.03 -2.83 -1.05
CA ARG A 292 -23.86 -4.05 -1.00
C ARG A 292 -23.43 -5.05 0.06
N ASP A 293 -22.15 -5.11 0.36
CA ASP A 293 -21.58 -6.10 1.28
C ASP A 293 -21.47 -5.57 2.72
N GLY A 294 -21.93 -4.35 2.99
CA GLY A 294 -21.88 -3.75 4.33
C GLY A 294 -20.47 -3.42 4.81
N THR A 295 -19.51 -3.30 3.91
CA THR A 295 -18.14 -2.95 4.23
C THR A 295 -18.07 -1.59 4.94
N ARG A 296 -17.41 -1.54 6.09
CA ARG A 296 -17.12 -0.27 6.78
C ARG A 296 -16.16 0.56 5.98
N LEU A 297 -16.47 1.83 5.74
CA LEU A 297 -15.63 2.79 5.02
C LEU A 297 -15.13 3.87 5.97
N ALA A 298 -13.84 4.23 5.85
CA ALA A 298 -13.25 5.31 6.62
C ALA A 298 -12.29 6.17 5.78
N LEU A 299 -12.35 7.47 6.03
CA LEU A 299 -11.58 8.50 5.34
C LEU A 299 -10.96 9.44 6.39
N TYR A 300 -9.66 9.53 6.42
CA TYR A 300 -8.89 10.41 7.29
C TYR A 300 -7.97 11.27 6.43
N ALA A 301 -7.90 12.58 6.70
CA ALA A 301 -6.95 13.44 6.02
C ALA A 301 -6.68 14.73 6.82
N GLY A 302 -5.45 15.20 6.76
CA GLY A 302 -5.06 16.51 7.26
C GLY A 302 -5.55 17.65 6.35
N THR A 303 -5.45 18.87 6.82
CA THR A 303 -5.74 20.06 6.01
C THR A 303 -4.52 20.61 5.27
N GLY A 304 -3.32 20.15 5.64
CA GLY A 304 -2.05 20.72 5.18
C GLY A 304 -1.65 22.02 5.90
N LEU A 305 -2.54 22.62 6.68
CA LEU A 305 -2.33 23.98 7.23
C LEU A 305 -1.45 24.02 8.49
N GLY A 306 -1.26 22.90 9.17
CA GLY A 306 -0.48 22.84 10.42
C GLY A 306 1.00 22.52 10.20
N THR A 307 1.37 22.01 9.04
CA THR A 307 2.75 21.61 8.75
C THR A 307 3.61 22.80 8.30
N GLY A 308 4.84 22.82 8.80
CA GLY A 308 5.87 23.75 8.33
C GLY A 308 6.56 23.32 7.02
N ASN A 309 6.20 22.16 6.45
CA ASN A 309 6.78 21.63 5.22
C ASN A 309 5.88 21.96 4.01
N PRO A 310 6.32 22.85 3.08
CA PRO A 310 5.50 23.27 1.95
C PRO A 310 5.12 22.11 1.00
N ALA A 311 5.99 21.12 0.81
CA ALA A 311 5.71 19.97 -0.03
C ALA A 311 4.64 19.07 0.61
N ALA A 312 4.78 18.74 1.89
CA ALA A 312 3.78 17.98 2.64
C ALA A 312 2.43 18.71 2.69
N MET A 313 2.45 20.05 2.83
CA MET A 313 1.25 20.90 2.78
C MET A 313 0.55 20.80 1.42
N ALA A 314 1.28 20.93 0.32
CA ALA A 314 0.71 20.89 -1.03
C ALA A 314 0.08 19.53 -1.34
N ILE A 315 0.78 18.44 -1.04
CA ILE A 315 0.27 17.08 -1.23
C ILE A 315 -0.97 16.85 -0.38
N GLU A 316 -0.91 17.17 0.93
CA GLU A 316 -2.03 16.92 1.84
C GLU A 316 -3.27 17.75 1.48
N THR A 317 -3.07 18.99 1.02
CA THR A 317 -4.17 19.82 0.52
C THR A 317 -4.88 19.17 -0.67
N ALA A 318 -4.10 18.61 -1.61
CA ALA A 318 -4.63 17.96 -2.81
C ALA A 318 -5.39 16.65 -2.47
N VAL A 319 -4.76 15.74 -1.72
CA VAL A 319 -5.40 14.47 -1.35
C VAL A 319 -6.57 14.68 -0.37
N GLY A 320 -6.47 15.70 0.47
CA GLY A 320 -7.56 16.09 1.35
C GLY A 320 -8.79 16.62 0.61
N ALA A 321 -8.59 17.32 -0.51
CA ALA A 321 -9.69 17.71 -1.40
C ALA A 321 -10.36 16.48 -2.04
N ASN A 322 -9.58 15.49 -2.48
CA ASN A 322 -10.09 14.23 -3.03
C ASN A 322 -10.87 13.43 -1.98
N THR A 323 -10.34 13.32 -0.78
CA THR A 323 -11.00 12.67 0.36
C THR A 323 -12.33 13.35 0.70
N THR A 324 -12.37 14.70 0.65
CA THR A 324 -13.61 15.48 0.86
C THR A 324 -14.62 15.24 -0.26
N ALA A 325 -14.16 15.16 -1.51
CA ALA A 325 -15.04 14.88 -2.64
C ALA A 325 -15.71 13.51 -2.51
N LEU A 326 -14.97 12.47 -2.13
CA LEU A 326 -15.52 11.15 -1.87
C LEU A 326 -16.50 11.17 -0.68
N HIS A 327 -16.15 11.85 0.42
CA HIS A 327 -17.08 12.04 1.56
C HIS A 327 -18.42 12.62 1.12
N VAL A 328 -18.41 13.71 0.34
CA VAL A 328 -19.64 14.34 -0.15
C VAL A 328 -20.48 13.38 -0.99
N ARG A 329 -19.84 12.55 -1.82
CA ARG A 329 -20.54 11.55 -2.64
C ARG A 329 -21.14 10.42 -1.81
N LEU A 330 -20.40 9.90 -0.83
CA LEU A 330 -20.90 8.88 0.10
C LEU A 330 -22.08 9.42 0.91
N ALA A 331 -21.97 10.66 1.42
CA ALA A 331 -23.03 11.32 2.16
C ALA A 331 -24.29 11.54 1.31
N ALA A 332 -24.15 12.02 0.07
CA ALA A 332 -25.25 12.21 -0.87
C ALA A 332 -26.01 10.91 -1.20
N ARG A 333 -25.32 9.77 -1.14
CA ARG A 333 -25.91 8.42 -1.33
C ARG A 333 -26.33 7.76 -0.04
N GLN A 334 -26.23 8.45 1.09
CA GLN A 334 -26.55 7.94 2.42
C GLN A 334 -25.73 6.68 2.79
N VAL A 335 -24.50 6.54 2.24
CA VAL A 335 -23.59 5.46 2.57
C VAL A 335 -22.93 5.75 3.91
N PRO A 336 -23.12 4.91 4.95
CA PRO A 336 -22.47 5.09 6.24
C PRO A 336 -20.93 5.02 6.10
N HIS A 337 -20.24 6.04 6.62
CA HIS A 337 -18.77 6.08 6.60
C HIS A 337 -18.23 6.98 7.72
N THR A 338 -16.98 6.74 8.10
CA THR A 338 -16.22 7.64 8.97
C THR A 338 -15.50 8.67 8.10
N TYR A 339 -15.60 9.96 8.46
CA TYR A 339 -14.84 11.02 7.82
C TYR A 339 -14.24 11.95 8.85
N ILE A 340 -12.90 12.06 8.86
CA ILE A 340 -12.17 12.87 9.81
C ILE A 340 -11.18 13.76 9.06
N ARG A 341 -11.37 15.10 9.20
CA ARG A 341 -10.45 16.13 8.74
C ARG A 341 -9.88 16.86 9.94
N TYR A 342 -8.58 17.10 9.93
CA TYR A 342 -7.87 17.74 11.06
C TYR A 342 -6.75 18.67 10.57
N THR A 343 -6.46 19.72 11.32
CA THR A 343 -5.30 20.61 11.07
C THR A 343 -4.10 20.12 11.85
N THR A 344 -4.26 19.90 13.15
CA THR A 344 -3.25 19.29 14.03
C THR A 344 -3.96 18.40 15.04
N ARG A 345 -3.30 17.33 15.48
CA ARG A 345 -3.81 16.49 16.56
C ARG A 345 -2.74 15.63 17.20
N THR A 346 -3.06 15.06 18.34
CA THR A 346 -2.28 13.97 18.95
C THR A 346 -3.22 12.82 19.23
N TYR A 347 -2.89 11.62 18.77
CA TYR A 347 -3.67 10.42 19.03
C TYR A 347 -2.74 9.21 19.14
N GLY A 348 -3.02 8.28 20.07
CA GLY A 348 -2.18 7.11 20.29
C GLY A 348 -0.72 7.42 20.65
N GLY A 349 -0.44 8.61 21.17
CA GLY A 349 0.92 9.10 21.43
C GLY A 349 1.63 9.72 20.21
N PHE A 350 1.01 9.71 19.03
CA PHE A 350 1.57 10.26 17.79
C PHE A 350 1.10 11.70 17.58
N LYS A 351 2.07 12.58 17.34
CA LYS A 351 1.80 13.99 16.99
C LYS A 351 1.66 14.11 15.47
N CYS A 352 0.57 14.71 15.04
CA CYS A 352 0.26 15.01 13.66
C CYS A 352 0.16 16.52 13.49
N ASP A 353 0.90 17.09 12.57
CA ASP A 353 0.86 18.50 12.20
C ASP A 353 -0.16 18.81 11.08
N GLY A 354 -0.91 17.81 10.64
CA GLY A 354 -1.90 17.92 9.56
C GLY A 354 -1.30 17.85 8.16
N GLY A 355 -0.02 17.52 8.05
CA GLY A 355 0.68 17.30 6.78
C GLY A 355 0.61 15.88 6.27
N HIS A 356 1.29 15.65 5.14
CA HIS A 356 1.40 14.34 4.50
C HIS A 356 2.59 13.57 5.08
N ASP A 357 2.43 13.01 6.27
CA ASP A 357 3.54 12.45 7.05
C ASP A 357 3.14 11.33 8.01
N TRP A 358 4.17 10.61 8.51
CA TRP A 358 4.01 9.44 9.37
C TRP A 358 3.44 9.75 10.75
N GLY A 359 3.61 10.97 11.27
CA GLY A 359 2.98 11.38 12.53
C GLY A 359 1.45 11.33 12.39
N CYS A 360 0.95 11.79 11.23
CA CYS A 360 -0.47 11.79 10.92
C CYS A 360 -1.01 10.37 10.66
N TRP A 361 -0.35 9.58 9.84
CA TRP A 361 -0.83 8.22 9.49
C TRP A 361 -0.76 7.23 10.67
N ASN A 362 0.22 7.35 11.54
CA ASN A 362 0.26 6.58 12.79
C ASN A 362 -0.88 6.97 13.74
N ALA A 363 -1.20 8.27 13.83
CA ALA A 363 -2.35 8.75 14.60
C ALA A 363 -3.68 8.28 13.99
N ASP A 364 -3.78 8.26 12.65
CA ASP A 364 -4.96 7.75 11.92
C ASP A 364 -5.18 6.27 12.20
N LEU A 365 -4.15 5.44 12.02
CA LEU A 365 -4.24 4.01 12.29
C LEU A 365 -4.58 3.73 13.76
N SER A 366 -3.98 4.47 14.69
CA SER A 366 -4.25 4.32 16.12
C SER A 366 -5.71 4.64 16.46
N GLN A 367 -6.30 5.67 15.83
CA GLN A 367 -7.69 6.03 16.03
C GLN A 367 -8.66 5.04 15.36
N ASP A 368 -8.25 4.52 14.21
CA ASP A 368 -9.09 3.66 13.37
C ASP A 368 -9.10 2.19 13.85
N LEU A 369 -8.01 1.72 14.43
CA LEU A 369 -7.84 0.32 14.83
C LEU A 369 -9.01 -0.25 15.67
N PRO A 370 -9.53 0.44 16.71
CA PRO A 370 -10.70 -0.07 17.44
C PRO A 370 -11.95 -0.25 16.59
N LEU A 371 -12.13 0.62 15.57
CA LEU A 371 -13.26 0.55 14.64
C LEU A 371 -13.07 -0.56 13.61
N ILE A 372 -11.84 -0.75 13.13
CA ILE A 372 -11.46 -1.90 12.30
C ILE A 372 -11.75 -3.20 13.05
N LEU A 373 -11.23 -3.34 14.29
CA LEU A 373 -11.44 -4.52 15.10
C LEU A 373 -12.92 -4.83 15.36
N LYS A 374 -13.74 -3.81 15.51
CA LYS A 374 -15.21 -3.98 15.63
C LYS A 374 -15.81 -4.53 14.35
N ALA A 375 -15.40 -4.03 13.20
CA ALA A 375 -15.93 -4.45 11.90
C ALA A 375 -15.55 -5.88 11.53
N VAL A 376 -14.29 -6.29 11.80
CA VAL A 376 -13.81 -7.65 11.46
C VAL A 376 -14.23 -8.74 12.45
N ARG A 377 -14.86 -8.38 13.55
CA ARG A 377 -15.40 -9.33 14.55
C ARG A 377 -16.92 -9.51 14.43
N ALA A 378 -17.59 -8.68 13.68
CA ALA A 378 -19.03 -8.73 13.45
C ALA A 378 -19.38 -9.72 12.33
#